data_e4d44308b4c3c6f95d20d4bd6413d255
#
_entry.id   e4d44308b4c3c6f95d20d4bd6413d255
#
_cell.length_a   1.000
_cell.length_b   1.000
_cell.length_c   1.000
_cell.angle_alpha   90.00
_cell.angle_beta   90.00
_cell.angle_gamma   90.00
#
_symmetry.space_group_name_H-M   'P 1'
#
loop_
_entity.id
_entity.type
_entity.pdbx_description
1 polymer ?
#
loop_
_entity_poly.entity_id
_entity_poly.type
_entity_poly.pdbx_seq_one_letter_code
_entity_poly.pdbx_strand_id
1 'polypeptide(L)'
;MNAQLTLFDRDSQINTMPPCSCKVIRFPGTTEPPKKTNYRKGEEQTVFPIKSRDQLDAMASWLRANVDRKYLLGFILGINLGLRANELLELKRSDIFFPDGTIRHIADDCTDTTDRISVFQEKVDKRRSLYLNDSCVRAIQWYYGDTAGLYADEYIFSSREGGHIEVDTLRKVLKKAAKACGIRQNIGTHTLRKTFGYLHYQSNHDIVFLQRLFGHSSALITMRYIGIAEEEEKRAYHDVSIDLLGDI
;
A
#
# COMPACT_ATOMS: atom_id res chain seq x y z
N MET A 1 -15.47 30.30 -0.35
CA MET A 1 -14.00 30.47 -0.33
C MET A 1 -13.41 29.09 -0.02
N ASN A 2 -13.02 28.35 -1.07
CA ASN A 2 -12.55 26.97 -0.95
C ASN A 2 -11.02 26.97 -0.77
N ALA A 3 -10.58 26.54 0.39
CA ALA A 3 -9.17 26.20 0.61
C ALA A 3 -8.96 24.73 0.25
N GLN A 4 -8.56 24.46 -0.98
CA GLN A 4 -7.99 23.17 -1.38
C GLN A 4 -6.57 23.10 -0.81
N LEU A 5 -6.38 22.25 0.19
CA LEU A 5 -5.05 21.84 0.65
C LEU A 5 -4.44 20.88 -0.38
N THR A 6 -3.62 21.41 -1.27
CA THR A 6 -2.71 20.62 -2.12
C THR A 6 -1.48 20.24 -1.30
N LEU A 7 -1.37 18.96 -0.96
CA LEU A 7 -0.35 18.40 -0.05
C LEU A 7 1.05 18.19 -0.70
N PHE A 8 1.35 18.81 -1.86
CA PHE A 8 2.58 18.51 -2.63
C PHE A 8 3.32 19.70 -3.25
N ASP A 9 3.16 20.93 -2.73
CA ASP A 9 3.98 22.08 -3.19
C ASP A 9 5.06 22.46 -2.18
N ARG A 10 6.03 21.57 -1.93
CA ARG A 10 7.28 21.91 -1.21
C ARG A 10 8.48 21.16 -1.75
N ASP A 11 8.70 21.16 -3.04
CA ASP A 11 9.98 20.70 -3.62
C ASP A 11 10.41 21.56 -4.79
N SER A 12 10.72 22.82 -4.51
CA SER A 12 11.47 23.66 -5.42
C SER A 12 12.47 24.54 -4.65
N GLN A 13 13.48 23.88 -4.10
CA GLN A 13 14.83 24.44 -3.87
C GLN A 13 15.74 23.34 -3.30
N ILE A 14 16.18 22.40 -4.15
CA ILE A 14 17.33 21.56 -3.81
C ILE A 14 18.58 22.39 -4.12
N ASN A 15 19.13 22.96 -3.04
CA ASN A 15 20.44 23.57 -3.03
C ASN A 15 21.48 22.47 -3.23
N THR A 16 22.17 22.47 -4.35
CA THR A 16 23.23 21.51 -4.69
C THR A 16 24.43 21.74 -3.75
N MET A 17 24.50 20.97 -2.68
CA MET A 17 25.74 20.86 -1.91
C MET A 17 26.78 20.06 -2.71
N PRO A 18 28.05 20.47 -2.69
CA PRO A 18 29.13 19.69 -3.33
C PRO A 18 29.29 18.33 -2.61
N PRO A 19 29.78 17.30 -3.31
CA PRO A 19 29.93 15.96 -2.72
C PRO A 19 30.90 16.01 -1.54
N CYS A 20 30.40 15.65 -0.37
CA CYS A 20 31.19 15.52 0.84
C CYS A 20 32.23 14.39 0.65
N SER A 21 33.52 14.75 0.71
CA SER A 21 34.61 13.77 0.71
C SER A 21 34.76 13.14 2.10
N CYS A 22 33.77 12.41 2.56
CA CYS A 22 33.85 11.68 3.82
C CYS A 22 34.83 10.52 3.66
N LYS A 23 35.96 10.58 4.36
CA LYS A 23 36.86 9.43 4.51
C LYS A 23 36.10 8.32 5.23
N VAL A 24 35.84 7.22 4.52
CA VAL A 24 35.23 6.02 5.11
C VAL A 24 36.25 5.44 6.09
N ILE A 25 35.97 5.58 7.39
CA ILE A 25 36.74 4.88 8.43
C ILE A 25 36.33 3.41 8.35
N ARG A 26 37.22 2.58 7.80
CA ARG A 26 37.05 1.12 7.79
C ARG A 26 37.44 0.56 9.16
N PHE A 27 36.48 0.03 9.88
CA PHE A 27 36.76 -0.79 11.06
C PHE A 27 37.32 -2.15 10.62
N PRO A 28 38.36 -2.66 11.28
CA PRO A 28 38.91 -3.99 10.97
C PRO A 28 37.85 -5.04 11.34
N GLY A 29 37.35 -5.77 10.35
CA GLY A 29 36.40 -6.88 10.55
C GLY A 29 35.20 -6.97 9.61
N THR A 30 34.97 -5.98 8.73
CA THR A 30 33.88 -6.08 7.72
C THR A 30 34.44 -6.66 6.43
N THR A 31 34.41 -7.97 6.34
CA THR A 31 34.67 -8.71 5.12
C THR A 31 33.40 -8.73 4.25
N GLU A 32 33.58 -8.43 2.96
CA GLU A 32 32.76 -8.74 1.77
C GLU A 32 31.25 -8.39 1.80
N PRO A 33 30.72 -7.91 0.66
CA PRO A 33 29.27 -7.79 0.49
C PRO A 33 28.61 -9.16 0.69
N PRO A 34 27.41 -9.24 1.29
CA PRO A 34 26.77 -10.51 1.57
C PRO A 34 26.63 -11.31 0.28
N LYS A 35 27.25 -12.52 0.29
CA LYS A 35 27.13 -13.51 -0.79
C LYS A 35 25.65 -13.71 -1.08
N LYS A 36 25.29 -13.79 -2.37
CA LYS A 36 23.96 -14.21 -2.83
C LYS A 36 23.57 -15.45 -2.04
N THR A 37 22.71 -15.28 -1.06
CA THR A 37 22.17 -16.39 -0.26
C THR A 37 21.37 -17.26 -1.20
N ASN A 38 21.79 -18.53 -1.36
CA ASN A 38 20.97 -19.56 -1.98
C ASN A 38 19.76 -19.76 -1.08
N TYR A 39 18.63 -19.12 -1.42
CA TYR A 39 17.37 -19.28 -0.70
C TYR A 39 16.96 -20.76 -0.72
N ARG A 40 16.75 -21.33 0.46
CA ARG A 40 16.17 -22.66 0.59
C ARG A 40 14.73 -22.60 0.06
N LYS A 41 14.31 -23.63 -0.67
CA LYS A 41 12.93 -23.77 -1.19
C LYS A 41 11.96 -23.75 0.00
N GLY A 42 11.26 -22.62 0.23
CA GLY A 42 10.36 -22.41 1.38
C GLY A 42 10.55 -21.10 2.17
N GLU A 43 11.64 -20.35 1.96
CA GLU A 43 11.77 -19.02 2.56
C GLU A 43 10.85 -18.03 1.83
N GLU A 44 9.88 -17.49 2.55
CA GLU A 44 9.04 -16.39 2.05
C GLU A 44 9.95 -15.20 1.70
N GLN A 45 10.05 -14.90 0.42
CA GLN A 45 10.81 -13.72 -0.01
C GLN A 45 10.13 -12.48 0.55
N THR A 46 10.80 -11.77 1.45
CA THR A 46 10.33 -10.50 1.99
C THR A 46 10.00 -9.54 0.86
N VAL A 47 8.78 -9.06 0.81
CA VAL A 47 8.33 -8.04 -0.14
C VAL A 47 8.34 -6.67 0.53
N PHE A 48 8.52 -5.61 -0.27
CA PHE A 48 8.66 -4.25 0.21
C PHE A 48 7.45 -3.38 -0.18
N PRO A 49 7.16 -2.32 0.58
CA PRO A 49 6.19 -1.30 0.16
C PRO A 49 6.73 -0.50 -1.02
N ILE A 50 5.85 0.04 -1.85
CA ILE A 50 6.20 1.04 -2.86
C ILE A 50 6.10 2.40 -2.17
N LYS A 51 7.24 3.07 -1.98
CA LYS A 51 7.33 4.32 -1.22
C LYS A 51 7.24 5.57 -2.10
N SER A 52 7.61 5.46 -3.38
CA SER A 52 7.61 6.58 -4.33
C SER A 52 6.26 6.72 -5.04
N ARG A 53 5.75 7.93 -5.09
CA ARG A 53 4.56 8.28 -5.87
C ARG A 53 4.77 8.00 -7.34
N ASP A 54 5.91 8.34 -7.90
CA ASP A 54 6.23 8.12 -9.32
C ASP A 54 6.19 6.64 -9.67
N GLN A 55 6.67 5.77 -8.77
CA GLN A 55 6.59 4.32 -8.97
C GLN A 55 5.15 3.81 -8.95
N LEU A 56 4.29 4.35 -8.08
CA LEU A 56 2.86 4.01 -8.04
C LEU A 56 2.17 4.44 -9.34
N ASP A 57 2.43 5.65 -9.82
CA ASP A 57 1.85 6.20 -11.03
C ASP A 57 2.35 5.45 -12.29
N ALA A 58 3.63 5.11 -12.34
CA ALA A 58 4.19 4.27 -13.41
C ALA A 58 3.54 2.89 -13.45
N MET A 59 3.38 2.22 -12.29
CA MET A 59 2.70 0.92 -12.22
C MET A 59 1.23 1.02 -12.62
N ALA A 60 0.51 2.03 -12.17
CA ALA A 60 -0.88 2.25 -12.54
C ALA A 60 -1.04 2.47 -14.04
N SER A 61 -0.16 3.29 -14.65
CA SER A 61 -0.13 3.54 -16.08
C SER A 61 0.16 2.28 -16.88
N TRP A 62 1.15 1.51 -16.44
CA TRP A 62 1.49 0.24 -17.08
C TRP A 62 0.33 -0.78 -17.00
N LEU A 63 -0.28 -0.93 -15.82
CA LEU A 63 -1.43 -1.82 -15.62
C LEU A 63 -2.61 -1.42 -16.51
N ARG A 64 -2.88 -0.10 -16.63
CA ARG A 64 -3.94 0.43 -17.48
C ARG A 64 -3.75 0.05 -18.96
N ALA A 65 -2.51 0.08 -19.43
CA ALA A 65 -2.18 -0.11 -20.84
C ALA A 65 -1.99 -1.58 -21.26
N ASN A 66 -1.61 -2.47 -20.33
CA ASN A 66 -1.04 -3.77 -20.71
C ASN A 66 -1.82 -4.99 -20.20
N VAL A 67 -2.78 -4.81 -19.29
CA VAL A 67 -3.54 -5.94 -18.72
C VAL A 67 -5.01 -5.60 -18.58
N ASP A 68 -5.82 -6.61 -18.22
CA ASP A 68 -7.25 -6.43 -17.96
C ASP A 68 -7.47 -5.38 -16.86
N ARG A 69 -8.50 -4.55 -17.04
CA ARG A 69 -8.87 -3.42 -16.15
C ARG A 69 -9.01 -3.83 -14.68
N LYS A 70 -9.43 -5.05 -14.39
CA LYS A 70 -9.56 -5.58 -13.03
C LYS A 70 -8.25 -5.57 -12.23
N TYR A 71 -7.09 -5.72 -12.88
CA TYR A 71 -5.81 -5.70 -12.19
C TYR A 71 -5.41 -4.28 -11.75
N LEU A 72 -5.75 -3.25 -12.53
CA LEU A 72 -5.60 -1.87 -12.10
C LEU A 72 -6.55 -1.55 -10.93
N LEU A 73 -7.81 -1.99 -11.03
CA LEU A 73 -8.75 -1.86 -9.91
C LEU A 73 -8.20 -2.54 -8.64
N GLY A 74 -7.72 -3.79 -8.76
CA GLY A 74 -7.11 -4.53 -7.65
C GLY A 74 -5.88 -3.84 -7.07
N PHE A 75 -5.06 -3.22 -7.90
CA PHE A 75 -3.93 -2.40 -7.45
C PHE A 75 -4.39 -1.18 -6.65
N ILE A 76 -5.35 -0.41 -7.17
CA ILE A 76 -5.87 0.79 -6.50
C ILE A 76 -6.57 0.43 -5.19
N LEU A 77 -7.49 -0.54 -5.19
CA LEU A 77 -8.18 -0.96 -3.97
C LEU A 77 -7.19 -1.53 -2.94
N GLY A 78 -6.21 -2.32 -3.39
CA GLY A 78 -5.21 -2.92 -2.52
C GLY A 78 -4.37 -1.90 -1.74
N ILE A 79 -3.94 -0.82 -2.39
CA ILE A 79 -3.14 0.25 -1.75
C ILE A 79 -3.99 1.26 -0.96
N ASN A 80 -5.31 1.29 -1.12
CA ASN A 80 -6.20 2.20 -0.41
C ASN A 80 -6.95 1.55 0.76
N LEU A 81 -7.21 0.24 0.71
CA LEU A 81 -7.96 -0.47 1.75
C LEU A 81 -7.08 -1.26 2.71
N GLY A 82 -5.84 -1.52 2.33
CA GLY A 82 -4.90 -2.28 3.15
C GLY A 82 -5.38 -3.70 3.47
N LEU A 83 -6.18 -4.32 2.60
CA LEU A 83 -6.65 -5.69 2.71
C LEU A 83 -5.53 -6.71 2.44
N ARG A 84 -5.68 -7.93 2.97
CA ARG A 84 -4.90 -9.07 2.49
C ARG A 84 -5.35 -9.44 1.09
N ALA A 85 -4.47 -10.08 0.31
CA ALA A 85 -4.79 -10.42 -1.07
C ALA A 85 -6.05 -11.28 -1.22
N ASN A 86 -6.22 -12.29 -0.36
CA ASN A 86 -7.43 -13.10 -0.36
C ASN A 86 -8.67 -12.25 -0.05
N GLU A 87 -8.61 -11.46 1.04
CA GLU A 87 -9.70 -10.56 1.45
C GLU A 87 -10.10 -9.58 0.31
N LEU A 88 -9.12 -9.09 -0.44
CA LEU A 88 -9.35 -8.21 -1.58
C LEU A 88 -10.05 -8.93 -2.73
N LEU A 89 -9.57 -10.13 -3.07
CA LEU A 89 -10.06 -10.88 -4.23
C LEU A 89 -11.43 -11.52 -3.99
N GLU A 90 -11.78 -11.79 -2.73
CA GLU A 90 -13.07 -12.32 -2.30
C GLU A 90 -14.18 -11.27 -2.23
N LEU A 91 -13.85 -9.97 -2.43
CA LEU A 91 -14.87 -8.91 -2.45
C LEU A 91 -15.91 -9.18 -3.54
N LYS A 92 -17.18 -9.11 -3.13
CA LYS A 92 -18.34 -9.19 -4.02
C LYS A 92 -18.88 -7.79 -4.33
N ARG A 93 -19.68 -7.72 -5.37
CA ARG A 93 -20.36 -6.47 -5.73
C ARG A 93 -21.30 -6.01 -4.62
N SER A 94 -22.00 -6.94 -3.94
CA SER A 94 -22.84 -6.66 -2.78
C SER A 94 -22.09 -6.05 -1.59
N ASP A 95 -20.76 -6.24 -1.49
CA ASP A 95 -19.96 -5.59 -0.46
C ASP A 95 -19.72 -4.11 -0.76
N ILE A 96 -19.71 -3.73 -2.04
CA ILE A 96 -19.36 -2.37 -2.51
C ILE A 96 -20.60 -1.56 -2.87
N PHE A 97 -21.62 -2.21 -3.46
CA PHE A 97 -22.82 -1.53 -3.92
C PHE A 97 -24.00 -1.76 -2.98
N PHE A 98 -24.84 -0.74 -2.83
CA PHE A 98 -26.17 -0.91 -2.29
C PHE A 98 -27.10 -1.63 -3.31
N PRO A 99 -28.25 -2.14 -2.87
CA PRO A 99 -29.23 -2.77 -3.79
C PRO A 99 -29.73 -1.85 -4.90
N ASP A 100 -29.71 -0.54 -4.70
CA ASP A 100 -30.08 0.48 -5.70
C ASP A 100 -28.96 0.76 -6.72
N GLY A 101 -27.80 0.12 -6.58
CA GLY A 101 -26.64 0.30 -7.44
C GLY A 101 -25.72 1.46 -7.06
N THR A 102 -26.02 2.20 -6.01
CA THR A 102 -25.12 3.23 -5.50
C THR A 102 -23.91 2.62 -4.80
N ILE A 103 -22.75 3.29 -4.86
CA ILE A 103 -21.52 2.84 -4.23
C ILE A 103 -21.53 3.25 -2.75
N ARG A 104 -21.18 2.31 -1.86
CA ARG A 104 -20.92 2.60 -0.45
C ARG A 104 -19.72 3.53 -0.33
N HIS A 105 -19.94 4.75 0.10
CA HIS A 105 -18.91 5.79 0.19
C HIS A 105 -18.96 6.45 1.56
N ILE A 106 -17.81 6.87 2.10
CA ILE A 106 -17.81 7.74 3.27
C ILE A 106 -18.37 9.08 2.82
N ALA A 107 -19.60 9.40 3.24
CA ALA A 107 -20.09 10.76 3.15
C ALA A 107 -19.24 11.65 4.07
N ASP A 108 -19.11 12.95 3.73
CA ASP A 108 -18.43 13.93 4.58
C ASP A 108 -19.03 14.03 5.99
N ASP A 109 -20.29 13.60 6.13
CA ASP A 109 -21.00 13.42 7.39
C ASP A 109 -20.80 11.97 7.88
N CYS A 110 -19.77 11.74 8.68
CA CYS A 110 -19.38 10.42 9.22
C CYS A 110 -20.40 9.81 10.21
N THR A 111 -21.64 10.22 10.23
CA THR A 111 -22.65 9.75 11.19
C THR A 111 -23.37 8.49 10.74
N ASP A 112 -23.41 8.20 9.43
CA ASP A 112 -24.07 7.02 8.89
C ASP A 112 -23.14 5.80 8.88
N THR A 113 -23.58 4.73 9.56
CA THR A 113 -22.85 3.46 9.65
C THR A 113 -23.14 2.50 8.50
N THR A 114 -24.03 2.86 7.58
CA THR A 114 -24.42 2.01 6.43
C THR A 114 -23.38 1.98 5.33
N ASP A 115 -22.52 2.98 5.27
CA ASP A 115 -21.48 3.14 4.24
C ASP A 115 -20.28 2.21 4.41
N ARG A 116 -20.32 1.32 5.40
CA ARG A 116 -19.23 0.41 5.71
C ARG A 116 -19.25 -0.81 4.81
N ILE A 117 -18.08 -1.16 4.28
CA ILE A 117 -17.83 -2.48 3.72
C ILE A 117 -17.49 -3.42 4.87
N SER A 118 -18.12 -4.58 4.91
CA SER A 118 -17.83 -5.62 5.91
C SER A 118 -17.05 -6.76 5.26
N VAL A 119 -15.77 -6.89 5.59
CA VAL A 119 -14.91 -7.96 5.08
C VAL A 119 -14.65 -8.99 6.17
N PHE A 120 -14.79 -10.26 5.83
CA PHE A 120 -14.49 -11.36 6.73
C PHE A 120 -12.99 -11.65 6.73
N GLN A 121 -12.40 -11.79 7.91
CA GLN A 121 -10.99 -12.10 8.10
C GLN A 121 -10.86 -13.54 8.62
N GLU A 122 -10.63 -14.49 7.74
CA GLU A 122 -10.51 -15.91 8.08
C GLU A 122 -9.52 -16.20 9.22
N LYS A 123 -8.33 -15.55 9.20
CA LYS A 123 -7.28 -15.82 10.21
C LYS A 123 -7.65 -15.48 11.65
N VAL A 124 -8.64 -14.62 11.85
CA VAL A 124 -9.07 -14.14 13.19
C VAL A 124 -10.55 -14.34 13.42
N ASP A 125 -11.25 -14.98 12.50
CA ASP A 125 -12.70 -15.26 12.54
C ASP A 125 -13.54 -14.02 12.93
N LYS A 126 -13.22 -12.88 12.33
CA LYS A 126 -13.86 -11.59 12.63
C LYS A 126 -14.22 -10.84 11.35
N ARG A 127 -15.34 -10.12 11.39
CA ARG A 127 -15.67 -9.12 10.39
C ARG A 127 -14.96 -7.81 10.70
N ARG A 128 -14.41 -7.19 9.68
CA ARG A 128 -13.77 -5.89 9.75
C ARG A 128 -14.56 -4.90 8.89
N SER A 129 -14.87 -3.75 9.47
CA SER A 129 -15.45 -2.64 8.74
C SER A 129 -14.35 -1.85 8.03
N LEU A 130 -14.60 -1.47 6.78
CA LEU A 130 -13.76 -0.66 5.92
C LEU A 130 -14.58 0.46 5.32
N TYR A 131 -13.88 1.49 4.86
CA TYR A 131 -14.49 2.62 4.17
C TYR A 131 -13.83 2.81 2.81
N LEU A 132 -14.63 3.13 1.80
CA LEU A 132 -14.14 3.52 0.48
C LEU A 132 -13.86 5.02 0.46
N ASN A 133 -12.62 5.39 0.19
CA ASN A 133 -12.28 6.76 -0.08
C ASN A 133 -12.57 7.13 -1.55
N ASP A 134 -12.51 8.41 -1.89
CA ASP A 134 -12.77 8.93 -3.24
C ASP A 134 -11.97 8.23 -4.34
N SER A 135 -10.72 7.83 -4.05
CA SER A 135 -9.89 7.13 -5.03
C SER A 135 -10.43 5.74 -5.33
N CYS A 136 -10.95 5.04 -4.31
CA CYS A 136 -11.62 3.76 -4.50
C CYS A 136 -12.91 3.94 -5.29
N VAL A 137 -13.74 4.92 -4.94
CA VAL A 137 -15.02 5.20 -5.62
C VAL A 137 -14.77 5.50 -7.09
N ARG A 138 -13.85 6.42 -7.40
CA ARG A 138 -13.50 6.74 -8.81
C ARG A 138 -12.98 5.54 -9.59
N ALA A 139 -12.18 4.66 -8.94
CA ALA A 139 -11.68 3.46 -9.59
C ALA A 139 -12.79 2.45 -9.87
N ILE A 140 -13.75 2.30 -8.95
CA ILE A 140 -14.92 1.43 -9.10
C ILE A 140 -15.83 1.96 -10.22
N GLN A 141 -16.13 3.26 -10.21
CA GLN A 141 -16.91 3.92 -11.28
C GLN A 141 -16.25 3.76 -12.65
N TRP A 142 -14.93 3.98 -12.72
CA TRP A 142 -14.18 3.78 -13.96
C TRP A 142 -14.24 2.32 -14.46
N TYR A 143 -14.25 1.34 -13.54
CA TYR A 143 -14.28 -0.07 -13.90
C TYR A 143 -15.65 -0.54 -14.37
N TYR A 144 -16.70 -0.20 -13.63
CA TYR A 144 -18.06 -0.67 -13.90
C TYR A 144 -18.86 0.24 -14.84
N GLY A 145 -18.60 1.56 -14.85
CA GLY A 145 -19.44 2.53 -15.54
C GLY A 145 -20.90 2.40 -15.09
N ASP A 146 -21.82 2.40 -16.04
CA ASP A 146 -23.27 2.34 -15.79
C ASP A 146 -23.80 0.93 -15.46
N THR A 147 -22.94 -0.10 -15.44
CA THR A 147 -23.33 -1.49 -15.14
C THR A 147 -23.24 -1.84 -13.66
N ALA A 148 -22.96 -0.86 -12.82
CA ALA A 148 -22.92 -1.01 -11.36
C ALA A 148 -24.23 -1.60 -10.82
N GLY A 149 -24.12 -2.58 -9.94
CA GLY A 149 -25.26 -3.13 -9.21
C GLY A 149 -26.08 -4.24 -9.87
N LEU A 150 -25.87 -4.57 -11.16
CA LEU A 150 -26.69 -5.55 -11.88
C LEU A 150 -26.51 -7.02 -11.44
N TYR A 151 -25.40 -7.37 -10.76
CA TYR A 151 -25.07 -8.75 -10.36
C TYR A 151 -24.49 -8.80 -8.94
N ALA A 152 -25.37 -8.76 -7.93
CA ALA A 152 -24.97 -8.56 -6.53
C ALA A 152 -24.02 -9.65 -5.97
N ASP A 153 -24.19 -10.89 -6.37
CA ASP A 153 -23.40 -12.03 -5.85
C ASP A 153 -22.10 -12.32 -6.61
N GLU A 154 -21.81 -11.55 -7.64
CA GLU A 154 -20.60 -11.73 -8.43
C GLU A 154 -19.36 -11.16 -7.71
N TYR A 155 -18.24 -11.88 -7.82
CA TYR A 155 -16.95 -11.37 -7.38
C TYR A 155 -16.50 -10.19 -8.25
N ILE A 156 -15.95 -9.15 -7.61
CA ILE A 156 -15.38 -7.99 -8.31
C ILE A 156 -14.24 -8.44 -9.23
N PHE A 157 -13.43 -9.36 -8.74
CA PHE A 157 -12.28 -9.91 -9.45
C PHE A 157 -12.59 -11.30 -10.00
N SER A 158 -13.68 -11.40 -10.78
CA SER A 158 -14.14 -12.68 -11.30
C SER A 158 -13.12 -13.37 -12.20
N SER A 159 -13.05 -14.71 -12.09
CA SER A 159 -12.29 -15.59 -12.95
C SER A 159 -13.14 -16.08 -14.13
N ARG A 160 -12.50 -16.44 -15.22
CA ARG A 160 -13.19 -17.10 -16.37
C ARG A 160 -13.66 -18.51 -16.05
N GLU A 161 -13.03 -19.15 -15.07
CA GLU A 161 -13.32 -20.52 -14.62
C GLU A 161 -14.39 -20.57 -13.52
N GLY A 162 -14.93 -19.41 -13.15
CA GLY A 162 -15.82 -19.24 -12.01
C GLY A 162 -15.07 -18.79 -10.74
N GLY A 163 -15.81 -18.24 -9.77
CA GLY A 163 -15.20 -17.68 -8.56
C GLY A 163 -14.37 -16.42 -8.83
N HIS A 164 -13.40 -16.13 -7.96
CA HIS A 164 -12.47 -15.02 -8.10
C HIS A 164 -11.12 -15.46 -8.69
N ILE A 165 -10.32 -14.49 -9.16
CA ILE A 165 -8.96 -14.78 -9.64
C ILE A 165 -8.06 -15.24 -8.49
N GLU A 166 -7.10 -16.10 -8.81
CA GLU A 166 -6.13 -16.61 -7.84
C GLU A 166 -5.13 -15.52 -7.40
N VAL A 167 -4.75 -15.56 -6.13
CA VAL A 167 -3.73 -14.65 -5.54
C VAL A 167 -2.43 -14.72 -6.33
N ASP A 168 -2.03 -15.90 -6.80
CA ASP A 168 -0.82 -16.08 -7.60
C ASP A 168 -0.90 -15.36 -8.95
N THR A 169 -2.09 -15.32 -9.55
CA THR A 169 -2.31 -14.56 -10.79
C THR A 169 -2.11 -13.07 -10.58
N LEU A 170 -2.71 -12.50 -9.53
CA LEU A 170 -2.48 -11.10 -9.16
C LEU A 170 -0.99 -10.84 -8.88
N ARG A 171 -0.33 -11.73 -8.12
CA ARG A 171 1.09 -11.64 -7.81
C ARG A 171 1.97 -11.59 -9.06
N LYS A 172 1.69 -12.45 -10.05
CA LYS A 172 2.43 -12.50 -11.32
C LYS A 172 2.28 -11.19 -12.10
N VAL A 173 1.05 -10.64 -12.15
CA VAL A 173 0.77 -9.38 -12.83
C VAL A 173 1.51 -8.22 -12.16
N LEU A 174 1.45 -8.12 -10.82
CA LEU A 174 2.16 -7.06 -10.08
C LEU A 174 3.68 -7.14 -10.28
N LYS A 175 4.27 -8.35 -10.26
CA LYS A 175 5.70 -8.53 -10.53
C LYS A 175 6.08 -8.12 -11.96
N LYS A 176 5.23 -8.44 -12.94
CA LYS A 176 5.44 -8.05 -14.34
C LYS A 176 5.41 -6.53 -14.49
N ALA A 177 4.43 -5.87 -13.88
CA ALA A 177 4.31 -4.41 -13.87
C ALA A 177 5.55 -3.76 -13.23
N ALA A 178 5.94 -4.21 -12.03
CA ALA A 178 7.11 -3.69 -11.33
C ALA A 178 8.41 -3.81 -12.14
N LYS A 179 8.62 -4.99 -12.76
CA LYS A 179 9.78 -5.21 -13.65
C LYS A 179 9.78 -4.25 -14.83
N ALA A 180 8.62 -4.06 -15.48
CA ALA A 180 8.48 -3.16 -16.62
C ALA A 180 8.71 -1.68 -16.25
N CYS A 181 8.36 -1.29 -15.01
CA CYS A 181 8.58 0.04 -14.47
C CYS A 181 9.98 0.22 -13.84
N GLY A 182 10.91 -0.73 -13.97
CA GLY A 182 12.25 -0.62 -13.42
C GLY A 182 12.33 -0.70 -11.89
N ILE A 183 11.29 -1.16 -11.21
CA ILE A 183 11.26 -1.30 -9.75
C ILE A 183 12.10 -2.53 -9.37
N ARG A 184 13.22 -2.28 -8.68
CA ARG A 184 14.19 -3.33 -8.34
C ARG A 184 13.84 -4.14 -7.09
N GLN A 185 13.06 -3.55 -6.17
CA GLN A 185 12.65 -4.22 -4.95
C GLN A 185 11.67 -5.36 -5.24
N ASN A 186 11.68 -6.37 -4.36
CA ASN A 186 10.77 -7.50 -4.50
C ASN A 186 9.33 -7.07 -4.21
N ILE A 187 8.46 -7.22 -5.21
CA ILE A 187 7.05 -6.87 -5.19
C ILE A 187 6.20 -8.14 -5.17
N GLY A 188 5.13 -8.11 -4.38
CA GLY A 188 4.14 -9.18 -4.31
C GLY A 188 2.80 -8.66 -3.80
N THR A 189 1.88 -9.56 -3.51
CA THR A 189 0.53 -9.19 -3.05
C THR A 189 0.53 -8.47 -1.70
N HIS A 190 1.43 -8.83 -0.78
CA HIS A 190 1.60 -8.12 0.48
C HIS A 190 2.18 -6.70 0.31
N THR A 191 2.81 -6.40 -0.83
CA THR A 191 3.28 -5.04 -1.14
C THR A 191 2.16 -4.03 -1.09
N LEU A 192 0.97 -4.36 -1.61
CA LEU A 192 -0.18 -3.45 -1.61
C LEU A 192 -0.56 -3.03 -0.18
N ARG A 193 -0.68 -4.02 0.71
CA ARG A 193 -1.01 -3.79 2.13
C ARG A 193 0.12 -3.05 2.87
N LYS A 194 1.38 -3.37 2.57
CA LYS A 194 2.54 -2.64 3.12
C LYS A 194 2.59 -1.20 2.64
N THR A 195 2.28 -0.96 1.36
CA THR A 195 2.20 0.39 0.77
C THR A 195 1.09 1.21 1.42
N PHE A 196 -0.10 0.64 1.61
CA PHE A 196 -1.16 1.30 2.39
C PHE A 196 -0.66 1.73 3.77
N GLY A 197 -0.04 0.81 4.52
CA GLY A 197 0.46 1.11 5.86
C GLY A 197 1.55 2.18 5.85
N TYR A 198 2.47 2.13 4.89
CA TYR A 198 3.50 3.13 4.72
C TYR A 198 2.91 4.52 4.44
N LEU A 199 2.02 4.63 3.45
CA LEU A 199 1.38 5.91 3.08
C LEU A 199 0.53 6.48 4.22
N HIS A 200 -0.25 5.62 4.90
CA HIS A 200 -1.03 6.03 6.07
C HIS A 200 -0.13 6.58 7.18
N TYR A 201 0.99 5.90 7.47
CA TYR A 201 1.92 6.36 8.49
C TYR A 201 2.58 7.68 8.11
N GLN A 202 2.96 7.87 6.85
CA GLN A 202 3.52 9.15 6.37
C GLN A 202 2.54 10.32 6.54
N SER A 203 1.24 10.06 6.41
CA SER A 203 0.21 11.11 6.56
C SER A 203 -0.16 11.41 8.00
N ASN A 204 -0.25 10.40 8.86
CA ASN A 204 -0.88 10.52 10.18
C ASN A 204 0.02 10.14 11.35
N HIS A 205 1.14 9.47 11.11
CA HIS A 205 2.06 8.91 12.11
C HIS A 205 1.38 8.01 13.18
N ASP A 206 0.16 7.52 12.90
CA ASP A 206 -0.61 6.68 13.82
C ASP A 206 -0.29 5.19 13.65
N ILE A 207 0.77 4.77 14.33
CA ILE A 207 1.20 3.37 14.33
C ILE A 207 0.24 2.46 15.13
N VAL A 208 -0.47 3.01 16.11
CA VAL A 208 -1.41 2.24 16.94
C VAL A 208 -2.64 1.85 16.14
N PHE A 209 -3.15 2.77 15.31
CA PHE A 209 -4.22 2.46 14.37
C PHE A 209 -3.80 1.36 13.40
N LEU A 210 -2.61 1.47 12.79
CA LEU A 210 -2.08 0.46 11.86
C LEU A 210 -1.86 -0.90 12.54
N GLN A 211 -1.38 -0.91 13.79
CA GLN A 211 -1.21 -2.13 14.57
C GLN A 211 -2.55 -2.87 14.74
N ARG A 212 -3.59 -2.16 15.16
CA ARG A 212 -4.94 -2.72 15.29
C ARG A 212 -5.48 -3.19 13.94
N LEU A 213 -5.31 -2.36 12.90
CA LEU A 213 -5.78 -2.63 11.55
C LEU A 213 -5.16 -3.90 10.96
N PHE A 214 -3.88 -4.12 11.18
CA PHE A 214 -3.16 -5.29 10.70
C PHE A 214 -3.26 -6.51 11.61
N GLY A 215 -3.70 -6.33 12.85
CA GLY A 215 -3.77 -7.38 13.86
C GLY A 215 -2.38 -7.79 14.36
N HIS A 216 -1.44 -6.85 14.44
CA HIS A 216 -0.09 -7.12 14.92
C HIS A 216 -0.03 -7.03 16.45
N SER A 217 0.80 -7.87 17.08
CA SER A 217 0.95 -7.93 18.54
C SER A 217 1.74 -6.74 19.11
N SER A 218 2.50 -6.01 18.30
CA SER A 218 3.23 -4.82 18.74
C SER A 218 3.42 -3.77 17.64
N ALA A 219 3.62 -2.52 18.06
CA ALA A 219 3.95 -1.41 17.16
C ALA A 219 5.25 -1.69 16.38
N LEU A 220 6.27 -2.24 17.02
CA LEU A 220 7.55 -2.58 16.37
C LEU A 220 7.39 -3.56 15.21
N ILE A 221 6.52 -4.57 15.37
CA ILE A 221 6.19 -5.49 14.27
C ILE A 221 5.54 -4.73 13.12
N THR A 222 4.65 -3.79 13.42
CA THR A 222 4.00 -2.95 12.41
C THR A 222 4.99 -2.07 11.67
N MET A 223 5.90 -1.39 12.40
CA MET A 223 6.96 -0.56 11.83
C MET A 223 7.87 -1.34 10.88
N ARG A 224 8.32 -2.53 11.31
CA ARG A 224 9.10 -3.44 10.47
C ARG A 224 8.30 -3.91 9.25
N TYR A 225 7.02 -4.23 9.44
CA TYR A 225 6.14 -4.70 8.36
C TYR A 225 5.99 -3.66 7.26
N ILE A 226 5.79 -2.39 7.60
CA ILE A 226 5.65 -1.28 6.62
C ILE A 226 7.00 -0.68 6.20
N GLY A 227 8.10 -1.15 6.76
CA GLY A 227 9.46 -0.80 6.33
C GLY A 227 9.92 0.60 6.75
N ILE A 228 9.51 1.08 7.95
CA ILE A 228 9.89 2.41 8.49
C ILE A 228 10.81 2.32 9.72
N ALA A 229 11.05 1.13 10.27
CA ALA A 229 11.77 1.00 11.55
C ALA A 229 13.16 1.67 11.52
N GLU A 230 13.93 1.46 10.44
CA GLU A 230 15.23 2.11 10.29
C GLU A 230 15.13 3.62 10.02
N GLU A 231 14.10 4.07 9.32
CA GLU A 231 13.86 5.49 9.03
C GLU A 231 13.52 6.26 10.31
N GLU A 232 12.66 5.69 11.15
CA GLU A 232 12.31 6.26 12.43
C GLU A 232 13.49 6.27 13.41
N GLU A 233 14.29 5.22 13.44
CA GLU A 233 15.49 5.17 14.25
C GLU A 233 16.48 6.26 13.83
N LYS A 234 16.76 6.42 12.56
CA LYS A 234 17.63 7.50 12.04
C LYS A 234 17.07 8.87 12.35
N ARG A 235 15.75 9.07 12.19
CA ARG A 235 15.09 10.34 12.50
C ARG A 235 15.25 10.69 13.99
N ALA A 236 15.04 9.74 14.89
CA ALA A 236 15.18 9.95 16.31
C ALA A 236 16.58 10.44 16.70
N TYR A 237 17.63 9.93 16.09
CA TYR A 237 19.00 10.42 16.31
C TYR A 237 19.26 11.78 15.66
N HIS A 238 18.65 12.07 14.53
CA HIS A 238 18.81 13.36 13.85
C HIS A 238 18.08 14.49 14.59
N ASP A 239 16.88 14.22 15.09
CA ASP A 239 16.00 15.24 15.69
C ASP A 239 16.45 15.64 17.11
N VAL A 240 17.26 14.81 17.77
CA VAL A 240 17.88 15.12 19.06
C VAL A 240 19.35 15.51 18.83
N SER A 241 19.55 16.72 18.32
CA SER A 241 20.87 17.31 18.19
C SER A 241 21.02 18.45 19.21
N ILE A 242 21.85 18.25 20.24
CA ILE A 242 22.16 19.26 21.23
C ILE A 242 23.61 19.68 21.00
N ASP A 243 23.83 20.88 20.47
CA ASP A 243 25.14 21.48 20.35
C ASP A 243 25.48 22.23 21.64
N LEU A 244 26.47 21.75 22.37
CA LEU A 244 26.97 22.35 23.58
C LEU A 244 28.34 23.01 23.38
N LEU A 245 28.87 23.01 22.15
CA LEU A 245 30.21 23.58 21.88
C LEU A 245 30.14 25.11 21.67
N GLY A 246 28.97 25.63 21.28
CA GLY A 246 28.82 27.04 20.93
C GLY A 246 29.65 27.44 19.69
N ASP A 247 29.75 28.73 19.44
CA ASP A 247 30.61 29.29 18.41
C ASP A 247 32.07 29.28 18.89
N ILE A 248 32.83 28.22 18.64
CA ILE A 248 34.25 28.14 18.88
C ILE A 248 35.02 28.73 17.68
#